data_93fc0ad8ea19d6e0db5e8e0590d775a2
#
_entry.id   93fc0ad8ea19d6e0db5e8e0590d775a2
#
_cell.length_a   1.000
_cell.length_b   1.000
_cell.length_c   1.000
_cell.angle_alpha   90.00
_cell.angle_beta   90.00
_cell.angle_gamma   90.00
#
_symmetry.space_group_name_H-M   'P 1'
#
loop_
_entity.id
_entity.type
_entity.pdbx_description
1 polymer ?
#
loop_
_entity_poly.entity_id
_entity_poly.type
_entity_poly.pdbx_seq_one_letter_code
_entity_poly.pdbx_strand_id
1 'polypeptide(L)'
;VDGTRYTVQDTQYLMSRANQAIQTLESYKKRLRKVLGTLSTLEIESHVTLGDVAATLQRMEMVRRIISEVSHYVLELGVHGRLVALQLEELRSPDMPGSEIILFDYLPNPNPRNIGDAVEALENLDDMNIVDLKVIAQVVGFEGYDLDTPLQPRGYRLLDGIQSIPHIISSRLVERFGTLQALMAATLEDLRAVEGVGGN
;
A
#
# COMPACT_ATOMS: atom_id res chain seq x y z
N VAL A 1 -35.06 -3.49 -21.40
CA VAL A 1 -34.64 -3.40 -19.99
C VAL A 1 -34.87 -4.77 -19.39
N ASP A 2 -33.83 -5.61 -19.46
CA ASP A 2 -33.87 -6.98 -18.97
C ASP A 2 -33.54 -6.93 -17.48
N GLY A 3 -34.56 -6.92 -16.64
CA GLY A 3 -34.43 -7.01 -15.19
C GLY A 3 -34.10 -8.43 -14.79
N THR A 4 -32.83 -8.75 -14.65
CA THR A 4 -32.36 -10.02 -14.11
C THR A 4 -32.95 -10.17 -12.70
N ARG A 5 -34.02 -10.96 -12.55
CA ARG A 5 -34.57 -11.33 -11.24
C ARG A 5 -33.61 -12.34 -10.60
N TYR A 6 -32.76 -11.89 -9.71
CA TYR A 6 -32.04 -12.78 -8.82
C TYR A 6 -33.05 -13.59 -8.01
N THR A 7 -32.87 -14.91 -7.97
CA THR A 7 -33.66 -15.77 -7.09
C THR A 7 -33.23 -15.57 -5.65
N VAL A 8 -34.06 -15.95 -4.68
CA VAL A 8 -33.71 -15.90 -3.23
C VAL A 8 -32.44 -16.72 -2.96
N GLN A 9 -32.25 -17.82 -3.67
CA GLN A 9 -31.03 -18.64 -3.57
C GLN A 9 -29.78 -17.89 -4.06
N ASP A 10 -29.87 -17.14 -5.16
CA ASP A 10 -28.76 -16.35 -5.67
C ASP A 10 -28.34 -15.25 -4.69
N THR A 11 -29.31 -14.57 -4.08
CA THR A 11 -29.06 -13.55 -3.05
C THR A 11 -28.38 -14.15 -1.80
N GLN A 12 -28.81 -15.32 -1.34
CA GLN A 12 -28.18 -16.01 -0.19
C GLN A 12 -26.75 -16.46 -0.51
N TYR A 13 -26.51 -16.95 -1.72
CA TYR A 13 -25.17 -17.34 -2.19
C TYR A 13 -24.24 -16.12 -2.22
N LEU A 14 -24.66 -15.02 -2.85
CA LEU A 14 -23.87 -13.78 -2.93
C LEU A 14 -23.59 -13.20 -1.54
N MET A 15 -24.58 -13.22 -0.63
CA MET A 15 -24.40 -12.76 0.74
C MET A 15 -23.37 -13.61 1.50
N SER A 16 -23.39 -14.93 1.32
CA SER A 16 -22.41 -15.83 1.91
C SER A 16 -20.98 -15.53 1.40
N ARG A 17 -20.84 -15.32 0.09
CA ARG A 17 -19.56 -14.96 -0.54
C ARG A 17 -19.05 -13.61 -0.06
N ALA A 18 -19.93 -12.61 0.02
CA ALA A 18 -19.59 -11.28 0.50
C ALA A 18 -19.09 -11.32 1.97
N ASN A 19 -19.78 -12.03 2.84
CA ASN A 19 -19.38 -12.19 4.24
C ASN A 19 -18.03 -12.93 4.37
N GLN A 20 -17.81 -13.97 3.57
CA GLN A 20 -16.53 -14.68 3.53
C GLN A 20 -15.39 -13.75 3.08
N ALA A 21 -15.63 -12.93 2.05
CA ALA A 21 -14.65 -11.98 1.54
C ALA A 21 -14.34 -10.88 2.58
N ILE A 22 -15.33 -10.39 3.35
CA ILE A 22 -15.12 -9.46 4.47
C ILE A 22 -14.20 -10.07 5.54
N GLN A 23 -14.45 -11.31 5.97
CA GLN A 23 -13.58 -11.98 6.94
C GLN A 23 -12.14 -12.17 6.41
N THR A 24 -12.03 -12.49 5.12
CA THR A 24 -10.73 -12.58 4.45
C THR A 24 -10.03 -11.23 4.45
N LEU A 25 -10.74 -10.15 4.13
CA LEU A 25 -10.23 -8.78 4.14
C LEU A 25 -9.69 -8.39 5.54
N GLU A 26 -10.44 -8.65 6.60
CA GLU A 26 -9.99 -8.39 7.98
C GLU A 26 -8.66 -9.10 8.30
N SER A 27 -8.56 -10.38 7.92
CA SER A 27 -7.35 -11.18 8.11
C SER A 27 -6.16 -10.60 7.33
N TYR A 28 -6.36 -10.25 6.06
CA TYR A 28 -5.30 -9.68 5.22
C TYR A 28 -4.88 -8.29 5.68
N LYS A 29 -5.80 -7.45 6.14
CA LYS A 29 -5.48 -6.14 6.74
C LYS A 29 -4.63 -6.29 8.01
N LYS A 30 -4.95 -7.24 8.86
CA LYS A 30 -4.14 -7.53 10.06
C LYS A 30 -2.71 -7.96 9.69
N ARG A 31 -2.57 -8.81 8.68
CA ARG A 31 -1.26 -9.24 8.16
C ARG A 31 -0.50 -8.07 7.54
N LEU A 32 -1.17 -7.21 6.78
CA LEU A 32 -0.55 -6.03 6.17
C LEU A 32 -0.03 -5.06 7.23
N ARG A 33 -0.81 -4.78 8.30
CA ARG A 33 -0.32 -3.95 9.43
C ARG A 33 0.95 -4.53 10.05
N LYS A 34 1.00 -5.86 10.23
CA LYS A 34 2.20 -6.52 10.76
C LYS A 34 3.40 -6.35 9.82
N VAL A 35 3.20 -6.56 8.52
CA VAL A 35 4.27 -6.39 7.51
C VAL A 35 4.78 -4.95 7.47
N LEU A 36 3.88 -3.96 7.50
CA LEU A 36 4.24 -2.55 7.54
C LEU A 36 5.02 -2.19 8.82
N GLY A 37 4.63 -2.74 9.97
CA GLY A 37 5.39 -2.57 11.23
C GLY A 37 6.79 -3.18 11.15
N THR A 38 6.93 -4.38 10.59
CA THR A 38 8.23 -5.01 10.35
C THR A 38 9.08 -4.19 9.39
N LEU A 39 8.49 -3.70 8.28
CA LEU A 39 9.18 -2.83 7.33
C LEU A 39 9.71 -1.57 8.01
N SER A 40 8.92 -0.92 8.86
CA SER A 40 9.37 0.27 9.61
C SER A 40 10.58 -0.03 10.48
N THR A 41 10.63 -1.18 11.16
CA THR A 41 11.79 -1.60 11.95
C THR A 41 13.02 -1.79 11.07
N LEU A 42 12.87 -2.51 9.96
CA LEU A 42 13.97 -2.74 9.01
C LEU A 42 14.48 -1.44 8.38
N GLU A 43 13.59 -0.48 8.10
CA GLU A 43 13.95 0.85 7.59
C GLU A 43 14.83 1.62 8.58
N ILE A 44 14.44 1.63 9.84
CA ILE A 44 15.21 2.30 10.90
C ILE A 44 16.57 1.63 11.10
N GLU A 45 16.61 0.28 11.05
CA GLU A 45 17.84 -0.51 11.20
C GLU A 45 18.70 -0.58 9.93
N SER A 46 18.22 -0.02 8.82
CA SER A 46 18.92 -0.07 7.50
C SER A 46 19.14 -1.49 6.97
N HIS A 47 18.17 -2.39 7.20
CA HIS A 47 18.23 -3.79 6.81
C HIS A 47 17.16 -4.21 5.78
N VAL A 48 16.55 -3.25 5.08
CA VAL A 48 15.52 -3.53 4.07
C VAL A 48 16.12 -4.19 2.85
N THR A 49 15.45 -5.24 2.36
CA THR A 49 15.76 -5.90 1.10
C THR A 49 14.65 -5.67 0.07
N LEU A 50 14.95 -5.90 -1.21
CA LEU A 50 13.94 -5.89 -2.27
C LEU A 50 12.81 -6.89 -2.00
N GLY A 51 13.12 -8.04 -1.40
CA GLY A 51 12.12 -9.03 -0.98
C GLY A 51 11.11 -8.48 0.03
N ASP A 52 11.56 -7.66 1.00
CA ASP A 52 10.68 -7.03 1.99
C ASP A 52 9.72 -6.03 1.32
N VAL A 53 10.23 -5.25 0.38
CA VAL A 53 9.44 -4.29 -0.40
C VAL A 53 8.44 -5.01 -1.28
N ALA A 54 8.87 -6.02 -2.04
CA ALA A 54 7.99 -6.83 -2.89
C ALA A 54 6.89 -7.54 -2.08
N ALA A 55 7.23 -8.11 -0.92
CA ALA A 55 6.26 -8.74 -0.01
C ALA A 55 5.24 -7.71 0.53
N THR A 56 5.66 -6.50 0.80
CA THR A 56 4.77 -5.41 1.24
C THR A 56 3.80 -5.03 0.12
N LEU A 57 4.30 -4.80 -1.10
CA LEU A 57 3.49 -4.48 -2.27
C LEU A 57 2.50 -5.61 -2.60
N GLN A 58 2.93 -6.88 -2.52
CA GLN A 58 2.06 -8.04 -2.66
C GLN A 58 0.87 -7.97 -1.69
N ARG A 59 1.13 -7.72 -0.41
CA ARG A 59 0.08 -7.66 0.61
C ARG A 59 -0.88 -6.50 0.37
N MET A 60 -0.38 -5.36 -0.05
CA MET A 60 -1.21 -4.20 -0.40
C MET A 60 -2.12 -4.52 -1.58
N GLU A 61 -1.58 -5.12 -2.63
CA GLU A 61 -2.35 -5.49 -3.81
C GLU A 61 -3.42 -6.56 -3.50
N MET A 62 -3.10 -7.54 -2.66
CA MET A 62 -4.08 -8.53 -2.20
C MET A 62 -5.24 -7.88 -1.44
N VAL A 63 -4.95 -6.92 -0.55
CA VAL A 63 -5.99 -6.16 0.16
C VAL A 63 -6.85 -5.37 -0.84
N ARG A 64 -6.24 -4.68 -1.81
CA ARG A 64 -6.96 -3.93 -2.85
C ARG A 64 -7.91 -4.83 -3.65
N ARG A 65 -7.44 -6.00 -4.09
CA ARG A 65 -8.25 -6.99 -4.83
C ARG A 65 -9.44 -7.48 -4.02
N ILE A 66 -9.25 -7.79 -2.74
CA ILE A 66 -10.35 -8.24 -1.87
C ILE A 66 -11.38 -7.11 -1.69
N ILE A 67 -10.92 -5.85 -1.50
CA ILE A 67 -11.81 -4.69 -1.44
C ILE A 67 -12.63 -4.55 -2.73
N SER A 68 -12.00 -4.73 -3.89
CA SER A 68 -12.68 -4.68 -5.18
C SER A 68 -13.72 -5.80 -5.32
N GLU A 69 -13.39 -7.02 -4.91
CA GLU A 69 -14.29 -8.17 -4.91
C GLU A 69 -15.52 -7.93 -4.00
N VAL A 70 -15.30 -7.47 -2.77
CA VAL A 70 -16.40 -7.13 -1.85
C VAL A 70 -17.28 -6.02 -2.42
N SER A 71 -16.67 -4.99 -3.03
CA SER A 71 -17.39 -3.90 -3.67
C SER A 71 -18.29 -4.41 -4.80
N HIS A 72 -17.82 -5.38 -5.57
CA HIS A 72 -18.62 -6.03 -6.63
C HIS A 72 -19.83 -6.77 -6.04
N TYR A 73 -19.63 -7.58 -4.98
CA TYR A 73 -20.75 -8.23 -4.29
C TYR A 73 -21.77 -7.23 -3.73
N VAL A 74 -21.31 -6.11 -3.17
CA VAL A 74 -22.21 -5.05 -2.67
C VAL A 74 -23.09 -4.49 -3.79
N LEU A 75 -22.52 -4.27 -4.98
CA LEU A 75 -23.25 -3.78 -6.14
C LEU A 75 -24.30 -4.80 -6.62
N GLU A 76 -23.93 -6.08 -6.71
CA GLU A 76 -24.85 -7.15 -7.13
C GLU A 76 -25.98 -7.38 -6.12
N LEU A 77 -25.71 -7.29 -4.82
CA LEU A 77 -26.68 -7.44 -3.75
C LEU A 77 -27.67 -6.25 -3.65
N GLY A 78 -27.29 -5.08 -4.13
CA GLY A 78 -28.10 -3.87 -4.06
C GLY A 78 -28.55 -3.56 -2.61
N VAL A 79 -29.86 -3.44 -2.39
CA VAL A 79 -30.42 -3.13 -1.07
C VAL A 79 -30.12 -4.19 0.00
N HIS A 80 -29.92 -5.43 -0.41
CA HIS A 80 -29.59 -6.54 0.50
C HIS A 80 -28.13 -6.49 0.97
N GLY A 81 -27.24 -5.83 0.24
CA GLY A 81 -25.82 -5.66 0.54
C GLY A 81 -25.49 -4.54 1.55
N ARG A 82 -26.47 -3.81 2.06
CA ARG A 82 -26.24 -2.60 2.86
C ARG A 82 -25.34 -2.84 4.09
N LEU A 83 -25.49 -3.94 4.81
CA LEU A 83 -24.66 -4.25 5.98
C LEU A 83 -23.23 -4.56 5.56
N VAL A 84 -23.03 -5.30 4.47
CA VAL A 84 -21.71 -5.57 3.90
C VAL A 84 -21.03 -4.28 3.45
N ALA A 85 -21.79 -3.35 2.84
CA ALA A 85 -21.28 -2.04 2.46
C ALA A 85 -20.77 -1.23 3.65
N LEU A 86 -21.51 -1.22 4.77
CA LEU A 86 -21.09 -0.55 6.00
C LEU A 86 -19.83 -1.17 6.60
N GLN A 87 -19.73 -2.49 6.64
CA GLN A 87 -18.53 -3.19 7.09
C GLN A 87 -17.32 -2.89 6.18
N LEU A 88 -17.55 -2.84 4.86
CA LEU A 88 -16.49 -2.49 3.90
C LEU A 88 -15.98 -1.06 4.13
N GLU A 89 -16.87 -0.09 4.35
CA GLU A 89 -16.48 1.29 4.64
C GLU A 89 -15.69 1.40 5.96
N GLU A 90 -16.08 0.67 7.00
CA GLU A 90 -15.32 0.58 8.25
C GLU A 90 -13.91 -0.01 8.02
N LEU A 91 -13.81 -1.01 7.14
CA LEU A 91 -12.55 -1.65 6.80
C LEU A 91 -11.69 -0.82 5.83
N ARG A 92 -12.26 0.13 5.10
CA ARG A 92 -11.53 1.11 4.27
C ARG A 92 -10.90 2.21 5.10
N SER A 93 -10.17 1.84 6.10
CA SER A 93 -9.51 2.73 7.04
C SER A 93 -8.50 3.67 6.34
N PRO A 94 -8.54 4.99 6.56
CA PRO A 94 -7.64 5.95 5.89
C PRO A 94 -6.18 5.83 6.36
N ASP A 95 -5.92 5.06 7.42
CA ASP A 95 -4.58 4.82 8.00
C ASP A 95 -3.76 3.76 7.26
N MET A 96 -4.30 3.14 6.20
CA MET A 96 -3.55 2.20 5.37
C MET A 96 -2.96 2.94 4.16
N PRO A 97 -1.62 3.01 4.07
CA PRO A 97 -0.98 3.67 2.94
C PRO A 97 -1.28 2.91 1.63
N GLY A 98 -1.38 3.64 0.52
CA GLY A 98 -1.40 3.06 -0.82
C GLY A 98 -0.02 2.54 -1.25
N SER A 99 0.02 1.72 -2.29
CA SER A 99 1.28 1.21 -2.85
C SER A 99 2.20 2.33 -3.37
N GLU A 100 1.62 3.46 -3.76
CA GLU A 100 2.34 4.62 -4.27
C GLU A 100 3.39 5.13 -3.28
N ILE A 101 3.08 5.15 -1.97
CA ILE A 101 4.00 5.67 -0.96
C ILE A 101 5.22 4.74 -0.78
N ILE A 102 5.02 3.42 -0.91
CA ILE A 102 6.12 2.44 -0.91
C ILE A 102 6.98 2.62 -2.17
N LEU A 103 6.33 2.76 -3.33
CA LEU A 103 7.05 2.98 -4.59
C LEU A 103 7.83 4.30 -4.57
N PHE A 104 7.28 5.35 -3.95
CA PHE A 104 7.98 6.62 -3.75
C PHE A 104 9.26 6.44 -2.93
N ASP A 105 9.22 5.61 -1.90
CA ASP A 105 10.37 5.39 -1.02
C ASP A 105 11.49 4.58 -1.69
N TYR A 106 11.14 3.64 -2.60
CA TYR A 106 12.11 2.65 -3.06
C TYR A 106 12.44 2.68 -4.54
N LEU A 107 11.56 3.17 -5.42
CA LEU A 107 11.89 3.22 -6.86
C LEU A 107 13.15 4.04 -7.12
N PRO A 108 14.03 3.59 -8.03
CA PRO A 108 15.25 4.33 -8.37
C PRO A 108 14.98 5.75 -8.88
N ASN A 109 13.88 5.92 -9.62
CA ASN A 109 13.46 7.22 -10.17
C ASN A 109 11.94 7.44 -9.92
N PRO A 110 11.54 7.85 -8.72
CA PRO A 110 10.15 7.96 -8.30
C PRO A 110 9.53 9.26 -8.81
N ASN A 111 9.14 9.30 -10.05
CA ASN A 111 8.30 10.37 -10.60
C ASN A 111 6.84 9.87 -10.73
N PRO A 112 5.85 10.78 -10.83
CA PRO A 112 4.44 10.41 -10.88
C PRO A 112 4.12 9.41 -12.01
N ARG A 113 4.80 9.50 -13.15
CA ARG A 113 4.60 8.58 -14.28
C ARG A 113 5.10 7.17 -13.94
N ASN A 114 6.34 7.05 -13.48
CA ASN A 114 6.93 5.74 -13.16
C ASN A 114 6.19 5.04 -12.03
N ILE A 115 5.68 5.80 -11.06
CA ILE A 115 4.85 5.28 -9.97
C ILE A 115 3.50 4.81 -10.53
N GLY A 116 2.85 5.59 -11.38
CA GLY A 116 1.60 5.21 -12.03
C GLY A 116 1.74 3.95 -12.87
N ASP A 117 2.79 3.88 -13.70
CA ASP A 117 3.11 2.70 -14.52
C ASP A 117 3.34 1.44 -13.64
N ALA A 118 4.04 1.58 -12.51
CA ALA A 118 4.29 0.48 -11.57
C ALA A 118 3.01 0.02 -10.84
N VAL A 119 2.14 0.96 -10.44
CA VAL A 119 0.83 0.63 -9.84
C VAL A 119 -0.03 -0.11 -10.85
N GLU A 120 -0.15 0.39 -12.08
CA GLU A 120 -0.91 -0.24 -13.16
C GLU A 120 -0.38 -1.65 -13.46
N ALA A 121 0.94 -1.83 -13.48
CA ALA A 121 1.55 -3.13 -13.69
C ALA A 121 1.22 -4.12 -12.58
N LEU A 122 1.20 -3.69 -11.30
CA LEU A 122 0.77 -4.51 -10.16
C LEU A 122 -0.71 -4.90 -10.27
N GLU A 123 -1.57 -3.95 -10.61
CA GLU A 123 -3.02 -4.17 -10.75
C GLU A 123 -3.35 -5.17 -11.85
N ASN A 124 -2.58 -5.17 -12.92
CA ASN A 124 -2.75 -6.05 -14.08
C ASN A 124 -2.11 -7.44 -13.93
N LEU A 125 -1.40 -7.73 -12.83
CA LEU A 125 -0.90 -9.07 -12.57
C LEU A 125 -2.05 -10.06 -12.39
N ASP A 126 -1.93 -11.24 -12.99
CA ASP A 126 -2.87 -12.33 -12.74
C ASP A 126 -2.65 -13.00 -11.37
N ASP A 127 -3.58 -13.86 -10.96
CA ASP A 127 -3.55 -14.50 -9.64
C ASP A 127 -2.39 -15.49 -9.47
N MET A 128 -1.79 -15.97 -10.55
CA MET A 128 -0.63 -16.86 -10.50
C MET A 128 0.66 -16.07 -10.31
N ASN A 129 0.77 -14.91 -10.93
CA ASN A 129 1.96 -14.07 -10.89
C ASN A 129 2.04 -13.22 -9.63
N ILE A 130 0.90 -12.81 -9.04
CA ILE A 130 0.90 -12.01 -7.80
C ILE A 130 1.51 -12.74 -6.59
N VAL A 131 1.60 -14.06 -6.61
CA VAL A 131 2.21 -14.84 -5.52
C VAL A 131 3.73 -14.92 -5.63
N ASP A 132 4.32 -14.56 -6.77
CA ASP A 132 5.77 -14.57 -6.99
C ASP A 132 6.39 -13.20 -6.75
N LEU A 133 7.18 -13.07 -5.68
CA LEU A 133 7.84 -11.81 -5.31
C LEU A 133 8.85 -11.35 -6.37
N LYS A 134 9.45 -12.25 -7.14
CA LYS A 134 10.36 -11.88 -8.23
C LYS A 134 9.60 -11.19 -9.36
N VAL A 135 8.42 -11.71 -9.70
CA VAL A 135 7.56 -11.08 -10.70
C VAL A 135 7.11 -9.70 -10.23
N ILE A 136 6.73 -9.55 -8.97
CA ILE A 136 6.37 -8.25 -8.40
C ILE A 136 7.54 -7.27 -8.50
N ALA A 137 8.75 -7.69 -8.08
CA ALA A 137 9.93 -6.85 -8.17
C ALA A 137 10.21 -6.40 -9.62
N GLN A 138 10.07 -7.31 -10.58
CA GLN A 138 10.29 -7.01 -12.02
C GLN A 138 9.29 -5.98 -12.54
N VAL A 139 7.98 -6.19 -12.30
CA VAL A 139 6.94 -5.29 -12.86
C VAL A 139 6.97 -3.90 -12.26
N VAL A 140 7.48 -3.74 -11.04
CA VAL A 140 7.66 -2.41 -10.43
C VAL A 140 9.01 -1.77 -10.74
N GLY A 141 9.82 -2.34 -11.64
CA GLY A 141 11.03 -1.70 -12.16
C GLY A 141 12.36 -2.20 -11.61
N PHE A 142 12.39 -3.33 -10.88
CA PHE A 142 13.63 -3.96 -10.39
C PHE A 142 13.99 -5.20 -11.23
N GLU A 143 13.94 -5.07 -12.55
CA GLU A 143 14.30 -6.16 -13.44
C GLU A 143 15.78 -6.54 -13.28
N GLY A 144 16.04 -7.83 -13.10
CA GLY A 144 17.40 -8.38 -12.95
C GLY A 144 18.01 -8.26 -11.56
N TYR A 145 17.29 -7.72 -10.58
CA TYR A 145 17.74 -7.66 -9.18
C TYR A 145 17.34 -8.92 -8.41
N ASP A 146 18.18 -9.35 -7.47
CA ASP A 146 17.85 -10.41 -6.53
C ASP A 146 17.00 -9.87 -5.37
N LEU A 147 16.13 -10.72 -4.80
CA LEU A 147 15.28 -10.33 -3.66
C LEU A 147 16.08 -9.96 -2.41
N ASP A 148 17.30 -10.47 -2.26
CA ASP A 148 18.20 -10.12 -1.16
C ASP A 148 18.97 -8.80 -1.37
N THR A 149 18.72 -8.12 -2.50
CA THR A 149 19.34 -6.82 -2.79
C THR A 149 18.95 -5.80 -1.71
N PRO A 150 19.94 -5.20 -1.00
CA PRO A 150 19.66 -4.18 -0.01
C PRO A 150 19.07 -2.92 -0.66
N LEU A 151 18.04 -2.36 -0.05
CA LEU A 151 17.42 -1.11 -0.46
C LEU A 151 17.46 -0.08 0.67
N GLN A 152 17.56 1.20 0.30
CA GLN A 152 17.49 2.31 1.24
C GLN A 152 16.22 3.12 0.99
N PRO A 153 15.34 3.25 2.00
CA PRO A 153 14.15 4.09 1.89
C PRO A 153 14.53 5.57 1.85
N ARG A 154 13.73 6.37 1.18
CA ARG A 154 13.84 7.84 1.26
C ARG A 154 13.28 8.38 2.56
N GLY A 155 12.36 7.64 3.19
CA GLY A 155 11.73 8.01 4.47
C GLY A 155 10.37 8.69 4.32
N TYR A 156 9.83 8.74 3.11
CA TYR A 156 8.57 9.41 2.83
C TYR A 156 7.42 8.84 3.66
N ARG A 157 7.28 7.51 3.68
CA ARG A 157 6.22 6.82 4.41
C ARG A 157 6.29 7.06 5.92
N LEU A 158 7.50 7.03 6.50
CA LEU A 158 7.66 7.26 7.94
C LEU A 158 7.38 8.72 8.32
N LEU A 159 7.78 9.68 7.50
CA LEU A 159 7.51 11.10 7.71
C LEU A 159 6.02 11.41 7.57
N ASP A 160 5.35 10.84 6.55
CA ASP A 160 3.91 11.02 6.31
C ASP A 160 3.06 10.45 7.46
N GLY A 161 3.56 9.42 8.15
CA GLY A 161 2.94 8.87 9.36
C GLY A 161 3.00 9.78 10.59
N ILE A 162 3.78 10.88 10.55
CA ILE A 162 3.90 11.83 11.65
C ILE A 162 2.89 12.95 11.45
N GLN A 163 1.75 12.88 12.14
CA GLN A 163 0.63 13.80 11.99
C GLN A 163 0.98 15.30 12.14
N SER A 164 2.06 15.62 12.86
CA SER A 164 2.52 16.99 13.05
C SER A 164 3.37 17.54 11.90
N ILE A 165 3.75 16.71 10.93
CA ILE A 165 4.56 17.11 9.78
C ILE A 165 3.66 17.24 8.55
N PRO A 166 3.44 18.45 8.01
CA PRO A 166 2.73 18.64 6.76
C PRO A 166 3.44 17.95 5.61
N HIS A 167 2.67 17.38 4.68
CA HIS A 167 3.19 16.67 3.50
C HIS A 167 4.26 17.45 2.70
N ILE A 168 4.08 18.77 2.58
CA ILE A 168 5.06 19.63 1.90
C ILE A 168 6.41 19.64 2.62
N ILE A 169 6.42 19.55 3.95
CA ILE A 169 7.66 19.48 4.74
C ILE A 169 8.30 18.10 4.59
N SER A 170 7.51 17.03 4.61
CA SER A 170 8.02 15.68 4.34
C SER A 170 8.71 15.59 2.97
N SER A 171 8.12 16.19 1.93
CA SER A 171 8.71 16.25 0.58
C SER A 171 10.04 16.98 0.57
N ARG A 172 10.13 18.15 1.21
CA ARG A 172 11.36 18.96 1.31
C ARG A 172 12.47 18.24 2.08
N LEU A 173 12.13 17.54 3.16
CA LEU A 173 13.07 16.74 3.95
C LEU A 173 13.64 15.59 3.11
N VAL A 174 12.77 14.83 2.44
CA VAL A 174 13.19 13.72 1.55
C VAL A 174 14.05 14.23 0.40
N GLU A 175 13.67 15.33 -0.23
CA GLU A 175 14.44 15.95 -1.31
C GLU A 175 15.83 16.43 -0.85
N ARG A 176 15.90 17.01 0.36
CA ARG A 176 17.15 17.53 0.93
C ARG A 176 18.11 16.44 1.35
N PHE A 177 17.63 15.38 2.02
CA PHE A 177 18.49 14.34 2.63
C PHE A 177 18.62 13.09 1.76
N GLY A 178 17.70 12.83 0.86
CA GLY A 178 17.74 11.74 -0.11
C GLY A 178 17.47 10.33 0.46
N THR A 179 17.88 10.05 1.71
CA THR A 179 17.65 8.77 2.39
C THR A 179 17.22 8.98 3.84
N LEU A 180 16.45 8.01 4.37
CA LEU A 180 16.03 8.01 5.77
C LEU A 180 17.24 8.07 6.73
N GLN A 181 18.30 7.33 6.43
CA GLN A 181 19.51 7.28 7.26
C GLN A 181 20.19 8.65 7.32
N ALA A 182 20.30 9.35 6.18
CA ALA A 182 20.84 10.71 6.13
C ALA A 182 19.96 11.68 6.93
N LEU A 183 18.64 11.55 6.84
CA LEU A 183 17.71 12.35 7.62
C LEU A 183 17.84 12.08 9.13
N MET A 184 17.96 10.81 9.54
CA MET A 184 18.13 10.44 10.96
C MET A 184 19.47 10.88 11.54
N ALA A 185 20.50 11.00 10.72
CA ALA A 185 21.81 11.49 11.10
C ALA A 185 21.92 13.03 11.08
N ALA A 186 20.90 13.73 10.58
CA ALA A 186 20.91 15.19 10.45
C ALA A 186 20.92 15.88 11.83
N THR A 187 21.68 16.97 11.91
CA THR A 187 21.67 17.83 13.10
C THR A 187 20.42 18.72 13.13
N LEU A 188 20.13 19.28 14.29
CA LEU A 188 19.05 20.27 14.42
C LEU A 188 19.24 21.48 13.49
N GLU A 189 20.48 21.89 13.25
CA GLU A 189 20.84 22.98 12.35
C GLU A 189 20.52 22.58 10.88
N ASP A 190 20.88 21.36 10.47
CA ASP A 190 20.57 20.85 9.14
C ASP A 190 19.06 20.80 8.90
N LEU A 191 18.29 20.35 9.88
CA LEU A 191 16.83 20.30 9.80
C LEU A 191 16.22 21.70 9.71
N ARG A 192 16.69 22.67 10.50
CA ARG A 192 16.24 24.07 10.47
C ARG A 192 16.56 24.78 9.16
N ALA A 193 17.58 24.32 8.44
CA ALA A 193 17.93 24.86 7.12
C ALA A 193 16.90 24.47 6.03
N VAL A 194 16.01 23.52 6.31
CA VAL A 194 14.91 23.14 5.41
C VAL A 194 13.77 24.14 5.58
N GLU A 195 13.32 24.73 4.47
CA GLU A 195 12.27 25.73 4.46
C GLU A 195 10.96 25.20 5.10
N GLY A 196 10.45 25.88 6.11
CA GLY A 196 9.25 25.51 6.85
C GLY A 196 9.50 24.63 8.07
N VAL A 197 10.74 24.21 8.32
CA VAL A 197 11.12 23.49 9.54
C VAL A 197 11.63 24.50 10.58
N GLY A 198 10.97 24.56 11.74
CA GLY A 198 11.40 25.39 12.86
C GLY A 198 11.10 26.91 12.71
N GLY A 199 10.25 27.29 11.79
CA GLY A 199 9.72 28.66 11.69
C GLY A 199 8.50 28.84 12.60
N ASN A 200 8.67 29.58 13.69
CA ASN A 200 7.58 30.29 14.35
C ASN A 200 7.41 31.62 13.66
#